data_bcb0b037fbe29473ccb9448265abdebb
#
_entry.id   bcb0b037fbe29473ccb9448265abdebb
#
_cell.length_a   1.000
_cell.length_b   1.000
_cell.length_c   1.000
_cell.angle_alpha   90.00
_cell.angle_beta   90.00
_cell.angle_gamma   90.00
#
_symmetry.space_group_name_H-M   'P 1'
#
loop_
_entity.id
_entity.type
_entity.pdbx_description
1 polymer ?
#
loop_
_entity_poly.entity_id
_entity_poly.type
_entity_poly.pdbx_seq_one_letter_code
_entity_poly.pdbx_strand_id
1 'polypeptide(L)'
;MAKDVIIACDFDSKEKVFAFLDLFTDEKPFVKIGMELFYAAGPDIVREIKARGHKIFLDLKLHDIPNTVKKSMAVLSSLDVDMTNLHAAGTGRMMQAALEGLTRPDGTRPMLIAVTQLTSTDEETMRRDLLINEPIDKVVMHYAANAKAAGLDGVVCSPLEAGKVHDTCGKDFVTVTPGVRFADGDVGDQKRVMTPAEAKKIGSDYIVVGRPITAAADPVAAYRRCVAEFLG
;
A
#
# COMPACT_ATOMS: atom_id res chain seq x y z
N MET A 1 15.87 -0.82 6.50
CA MET A 1 14.70 -1.65 6.13
C MET A 1 14.84 -2.15 4.72
N ALA A 2 14.20 -3.29 4.40
CA ALA A 2 14.15 -3.76 3.02
C ALA A 2 13.26 -2.81 2.21
N LYS A 3 13.79 -2.29 1.10
CA LYS A 3 12.99 -1.57 0.09
C LYS A 3 12.50 -2.56 -0.95
N ASP A 4 11.30 -2.34 -1.52
CA ASP A 4 10.79 -3.24 -2.54
C ASP A 4 9.81 -2.53 -3.49
N VAL A 5 9.58 -3.15 -4.65
CA VAL A 5 8.60 -2.74 -5.65
C VAL A 5 7.38 -3.63 -5.55
N ILE A 6 6.22 -3.05 -5.32
CA ILE A 6 4.94 -3.75 -5.20
C ILE A 6 4.13 -3.56 -6.48
N ILE A 7 3.78 -4.65 -7.16
CA ILE A 7 2.92 -4.58 -8.36
C ILE A 7 1.46 -4.51 -7.93
N ALA A 8 0.74 -3.47 -8.32
CA ALA A 8 -0.70 -3.39 -8.11
C ALA A 8 -1.44 -4.29 -9.11
N CYS A 9 -1.90 -5.45 -8.64
CA CYS A 9 -2.67 -6.42 -9.41
C CYS A 9 -4.17 -6.06 -9.38
N ASP A 10 -4.52 -4.92 -9.98
CA ASP A 10 -5.90 -4.45 -10.10
C ASP A 10 -6.53 -5.10 -11.35
N PHE A 11 -6.92 -6.38 -11.22
CA PHE A 11 -7.58 -7.20 -12.24
C PHE A 11 -9.00 -7.53 -11.80
N ASP A 12 -9.90 -7.66 -12.75
CA ASP A 12 -11.33 -7.95 -12.54
C ASP A 12 -11.64 -9.44 -12.36
N SER A 13 -10.64 -10.32 -12.55
CA SER A 13 -10.83 -11.77 -12.43
C SER A 13 -9.56 -12.52 -12.03
N LYS A 14 -9.78 -13.72 -11.47
CA LYS A 14 -8.74 -14.67 -11.08
C LYS A 14 -7.91 -15.12 -12.28
N GLU A 15 -8.54 -15.39 -13.40
CA GLU A 15 -7.89 -15.87 -14.63
C GLU A 15 -6.89 -14.86 -15.16
N LYS A 16 -7.27 -13.57 -15.16
CA LYS A 16 -6.38 -12.49 -15.62
C LYS A 16 -5.17 -12.30 -14.73
N VAL A 17 -5.36 -12.29 -13.40
CA VAL A 17 -4.21 -12.13 -12.50
C VAL A 17 -3.27 -13.32 -12.60
N PHE A 18 -3.77 -14.54 -12.74
CA PHE A 18 -2.90 -15.70 -12.88
C PHE A 18 -2.15 -15.71 -14.21
N ALA A 19 -2.82 -15.39 -15.32
CA ALA A 19 -2.15 -15.24 -16.61
C ALA A 19 -1.03 -14.19 -16.57
N PHE A 20 -1.24 -13.09 -15.82
CA PHE A 20 -0.21 -12.08 -15.58
C PHE A 20 0.94 -12.61 -14.72
N LEU A 21 0.65 -13.27 -13.60
CA LEU A 21 1.68 -13.80 -12.69
C LEU A 21 2.49 -14.95 -13.30
N ASP A 22 1.90 -15.72 -14.22
CA ASP A 22 2.58 -16.80 -14.94
C ASP A 22 3.68 -16.30 -15.89
N LEU A 23 3.70 -15.00 -16.24
CA LEU A 23 4.80 -14.38 -16.98
C LEU A 23 6.10 -14.31 -16.16
N PHE A 24 6.03 -14.31 -14.83
CA PHE A 24 7.16 -14.21 -13.92
C PHE A 24 7.66 -15.60 -13.52
N THR A 25 8.43 -16.26 -14.40
CA THR A 25 8.94 -17.61 -14.18
C THR A 25 10.10 -17.66 -13.17
N ASP A 26 11.01 -16.69 -13.26
CA ASP A 26 12.29 -16.68 -12.55
C ASP A 26 12.26 -15.88 -11.24
N GLU A 27 11.20 -15.09 -11.04
CA GLU A 27 11.08 -14.20 -9.89
C GLU A 27 9.66 -14.18 -9.36
N LYS A 28 9.50 -13.83 -8.10
CA LYS A 28 8.19 -13.76 -7.44
C LYS A 28 7.97 -12.33 -6.90
N PRO A 29 7.49 -11.40 -7.73
CA PRO A 29 7.24 -10.04 -7.30
C PRO A 29 6.36 -9.95 -6.07
N PHE A 30 6.59 -8.94 -5.23
CA PHE A 30 5.64 -8.54 -4.21
C PHE A 30 4.42 -7.93 -4.90
N VAL A 31 3.23 -8.42 -4.61
CA VAL A 31 2.00 -7.99 -5.27
C VAL A 31 1.00 -7.38 -4.31
N LYS A 32 0.27 -6.36 -4.77
CA LYS A 32 -0.87 -5.79 -4.06
C LYS A 32 -2.17 -6.37 -4.63
N ILE A 33 -2.99 -6.93 -3.75
CA ILE A 33 -4.37 -7.33 -4.06
C ILE A 33 -5.29 -6.24 -3.52
N GLY A 34 -5.94 -5.51 -4.42
CA GLY A 34 -6.90 -4.46 -4.08
C GLY A 34 -8.33 -4.98 -3.93
N MET A 35 -9.24 -4.05 -3.64
CA MET A 35 -10.66 -4.35 -3.42
C MET A 35 -11.31 -5.03 -4.63
N GLU A 36 -11.03 -4.58 -5.84
CA GLU A 36 -11.62 -5.13 -7.07
C GLU A 36 -11.40 -6.65 -7.17
N LEU A 37 -10.15 -7.09 -7.19
CA LEU A 37 -9.81 -8.50 -7.31
C LEU A 37 -10.28 -9.31 -6.09
N PHE A 38 -10.15 -8.74 -4.87
CA PHE A 38 -10.57 -9.43 -3.66
C PHE A 38 -12.08 -9.67 -3.61
N TYR A 39 -12.88 -8.68 -4.00
CA TYR A 39 -14.34 -8.83 -4.03
C TYR A 39 -14.83 -9.69 -5.19
N ALA A 40 -14.13 -9.68 -6.34
CA ALA A 40 -14.45 -10.53 -7.46
C ALA A 40 -14.15 -12.03 -7.21
N ALA A 41 -13.03 -12.33 -6.55
CA ALA A 41 -12.51 -13.70 -6.42
C ALA A 41 -12.58 -14.27 -4.98
N GLY A 42 -12.91 -13.46 -3.98
CA GLY A 42 -12.96 -13.85 -2.57
C GLY A 42 -11.57 -14.09 -1.94
N PRO A 43 -11.52 -14.54 -0.66
CA PRO A 43 -10.27 -14.70 0.08
C PRO A 43 -9.36 -15.82 -0.47
N ASP A 44 -9.89 -16.75 -1.27
CA ASP A 44 -9.10 -17.86 -1.81
C ASP A 44 -8.06 -17.38 -2.81
N ILE A 45 -8.28 -16.25 -3.50
CA ILE A 45 -7.28 -15.65 -4.38
C ILE A 45 -5.98 -15.32 -3.63
N VAL A 46 -6.09 -14.87 -2.37
CA VAL A 46 -4.94 -14.56 -1.52
C VAL A 46 -4.14 -15.83 -1.24
N ARG A 47 -4.82 -16.91 -0.82
CA ARG A 47 -4.18 -18.20 -0.53
C ARG A 47 -3.47 -18.78 -1.75
N GLU A 48 -4.11 -18.71 -2.92
CA GLU A 48 -3.57 -19.26 -4.17
C GLU A 48 -2.35 -18.46 -4.66
N ILE A 49 -2.37 -17.12 -4.55
CA ILE A 49 -1.21 -16.28 -4.89
C ILE A 49 -0.07 -16.51 -3.88
N LYS A 50 -0.40 -16.65 -2.58
CA LYS A 50 0.58 -16.99 -1.55
C LYS A 50 1.24 -18.34 -1.82
N ALA A 51 0.46 -19.36 -2.19
CA ALA A 51 0.96 -20.70 -2.55
C ALA A 51 1.90 -20.72 -3.76
N ARG A 52 1.83 -19.70 -4.63
CA ARG A 52 2.77 -19.49 -5.75
C ARG A 52 4.08 -18.84 -5.32
N GLY A 53 4.25 -18.48 -4.03
CA GLY A 53 5.46 -17.91 -3.44
C GLY A 53 5.56 -16.39 -3.47
N HIS A 54 4.50 -15.69 -3.84
CA HIS A 54 4.48 -14.23 -3.82
C HIS A 54 4.32 -13.68 -2.40
N LYS A 55 4.96 -12.56 -2.11
CA LYS A 55 4.56 -11.69 -0.99
C LYS A 55 3.29 -10.93 -1.37
N ILE A 56 2.43 -10.67 -0.38
CA ILE A 56 1.13 -10.04 -0.62
C ILE A 56 0.92 -8.83 0.29
N PHE A 57 0.66 -7.68 -0.32
CA PHE A 57 0.01 -6.54 0.31
C PHE A 57 -1.49 -6.59 0.03
N LEU A 58 -2.30 -6.91 1.04
CA LEU A 58 -3.76 -6.93 0.94
C LEU A 58 -4.32 -5.55 1.25
N ASP A 59 -4.73 -4.82 0.21
CA ASP A 59 -5.06 -3.40 0.23
C ASP A 59 -6.58 -3.17 0.24
N LEU A 60 -7.23 -3.43 1.39
CA LEU A 60 -8.68 -3.31 1.56
C LEU A 60 -9.12 -2.04 2.30
N LYS A 61 -8.17 -1.28 2.86
CA LYS A 61 -8.40 0.04 3.49
C LYS A 61 -9.52 0.03 4.54
N LEU A 62 -9.44 -0.86 5.52
CA LEU A 62 -10.50 -1.00 6.53
C LEU A 62 -10.77 0.32 7.25
N HIS A 63 -12.06 0.64 7.39
CA HIS A 63 -12.51 1.83 8.09
C HIS A 63 -13.92 1.57 8.66
N ASP A 64 -13.99 1.24 9.94
CA ASP A 64 -15.24 0.95 10.66
C ASP A 64 -15.02 1.15 12.17
N ILE A 65 -16.03 0.92 13.01
CA ILE A 65 -15.88 0.94 14.46
C ILE A 65 -14.81 -0.05 14.93
N PRO A 66 -14.10 0.24 16.05
CA PRO A 66 -12.94 -0.54 16.49
C PRO A 66 -13.16 -2.05 16.57
N ASN A 67 -14.30 -2.49 17.09
CA ASN A 67 -14.58 -3.93 17.24
C ASN A 67 -14.77 -4.66 15.90
N THR A 68 -15.39 -4.00 14.91
CA THR A 68 -15.55 -4.55 13.56
C THR A 68 -14.19 -4.69 12.88
N VAL A 69 -13.36 -3.65 12.96
CA VAL A 69 -12.00 -3.67 12.38
C VAL A 69 -11.14 -4.73 13.07
N LYS A 70 -11.18 -4.86 14.40
CA LYS A 70 -10.48 -5.91 15.15
C LYS A 70 -10.83 -7.31 14.62
N LYS A 71 -12.11 -7.63 14.50
CA LYS A 71 -12.57 -8.94 14.01
C LYS A 71 -12.19 -9.19 12.56
N SER A 72 -12.29 -8.17 11.70
CA SER A 72 -11.89 -8.25 10.30
C SER A 72 -10.39 -8.49 10.16
N MET A 73 -9.56 -7.79 10.94
CA MET A 73 -8.10 -7.98 10.95
C MET A 73 -7.69 -9.38 11.42
N ALA A 74 -8.42 -9.98 12.37
CA ALA A 74 -8.19 -11.37 12.78
C ALA A 74 -8.43 -12.35 11.62
N VAL A 75 -9.44 -12.10 10.79
CA VAL A 75 -9.68 -12.88 9.56
C VAL A 75 -8.53 -12.68 8.56
N LEU A 76 -8.13 -11.42 8.31
CA LEU A 76 -7.02 -11.13 7.38
C LEU A 76 -5.69 -11.74 7.84
N SER A 77 -5.45 -11.77 9.15
CA SER A 77 -4.26 -12.42 9.73
C SER A 77 -4.17 -13.91 9.38
N SER A 78 -5.32 -14.60 9.25
CA SER A 78 -5.38 -16.02 8.87
C SER A 78 -5.08 -16.31 7.41
N LEU A 79 -5.03 -15.27 6.56
CA LEU A 79 -4.72 -15.40 5.13
C LEU A 79 -3.22 -15.41 4.82
N ASP A 80 -2.37 -15.26 5.83
CA ASP A 80 -0.90 -15.25 5.75
C ASP A 80 -0.35 -14.19 4.78
N VAL A 81 -0.97 -13.01 4.76
CA VAL A 81 -0.47 -11.86 4.01
C VAL A 81 0.77 -11.25 4.68
N ASP A 82 1.60 -10.56 3.91
CA ASP A 82 2.82 -9.92 4.42
C ASP A 82 2.57 -8.48 4.89
N MET A 83 1.57 -7.81 4.30
CA MET A 83 1.18 -6.43 4.61
C MET A 83 -0.34 -6.26 4.44
N THR A 84 -0.95 -5.44 5.29
CA THR A 84 -2.33 -4.97 5.11
C THR A 84 -2.49 -3.53 5.60
N ASN A 85 -3.64 -2.92 5.35
CA ASN A 85 -3.88 -1.53 5.70
C ASN A 85 -5.28 -1.22 6.24
N LEU A 86 -5.39 0.00 6.74
CA LEU A 86 -6.61 0.65 7.19
C LEU A 86 -6.51 2.17 6.92
N HIS A 87 -7.57 2.93 7.15
CA HIS A 87 -7.53 4.39 7.10
C HIS A 87 -7.12 5.01 8.43
N ALA A 88 -6.15 5.94 8.44
CA ALA A 88 -5.73 6.67 9.64
C ALA A 88 -6.87 7.54 10.22
N ALA A 89 -7.79 8.00 9.37
CA ALA A 89 -8.97 8.77 9.78
C ALA A 89 -9.91 8.02 10.74
N GLY A 90 -9.78 6.70 10.87
CA GLY A 90 -10.52 5.87 11.82
C GLY A 90 -10.13 6.06 13.29
N THR A 91 -9.19 6.94 13.59
CA THR A 91 -8.67 7.29 14.92
C THR A 91 -7.73 6.26 15.55
N GLY A 92 -7.01 6.68 16.60
CA GLY A 92 -6.07 5.80 17.33
C GLY A 92 -6.73 4.55 17.93
N ARG A 93 -7.96 4.67 18.42
CA ARG A 93 -8.71 3.52 18.99
C ARG A 93 -8.99 2.43 17.96
N MET A 94 -9.37 2.82 16.74
CA MET A 94 -9.59 1.86 15.65
C MET A 94 -8.26 1.20 15.23
N MET A 95 -7.19 1.98 15.11
CA MET A 95 -5.87 1.49 14.74
C MET A 95 -5.30 0.50 15.78
N GLN A 96 -5.45 0.79 17.07
CA GLN A 96 -5.04 -0.12 18.16
C GLN A 96 -5.85 -1.42 18.14
N ALA A 97 -7.18 -1.32 17.97
CA ALA A 97 -8.04 -2.50 17.87
C ALA A 97 -7.70 -3.36 16.63
N ALA A 98 -7.33 -2.73 15.52
CA ALA A 98 -6.84 -3.41 14.33
C ALA A 98 -5.57 -4.21 14.62
N LEU A 99 -4.60 -3.58 15.30
CA LEU A 99 -3.34 -4.21 15.69
C LEU A 99 -3.56 -5.43 16.59
N GLU A 100 -4.44 -5.29 17.60
CA GLU A 100 -4.83 -6.43 18.46
C GLU A 100 -5.43 -7.59 17.66
N GLY A 101 -6.33 -7.29 16.72
CA GLY A 101 -6.96 -8.32 15.88
C GLY A 101 -5.98 -8.99 14.92
N LEU A 102 -5.02 -8.24 14.39
CA LEU A 102 -4.05 -8.74 13.42
C LEU A 102 -2.96 -9.60 14.06
N THR A 103 -2.67 -9.40 15.37
CA THR A 103 -1.62 -10.12 16.09
C THR A 103 -2.09 -11.53 16.43
N ARG A 104 -1.33 -12.53 15.99
CA ARG A 104 -1.58 -13.96 16.24
C ARG A 104 -1.24 -14.34 17.69
N PRO A 105 -1.70 -15.49 18.19
CA PRO A 105 -1.39 -15.93 19.54
C PRO A 105 0.11 -16.10 19.85
N ASP A 106 0.92 -16.36 18.83
CA ASP A 106 2.37 -16.46 18.93
C ASP A 106 3.10 -15.10 18.89
N GLY A 107 2.35 -13.99 18.81
CA GLY A 107 2.87 -12.63 18.73
C GLY A 107 3.26 -12.19 17.33
N THR A 108 3.22 -13.06 16.33
CA THR A 108 3.51 -12.70 14.93
C THR A 108 2.32 -11.98 14.28
N ARG A 109 2.59 -11.14 13.31
CA ARG A 109 1.57 -10.47 12.50
C ARG A 109 2.12 -9.97 11.17
N PRO A 110 1.26 -9.75 10.17
CA PRO A 110 1.61 -8.95 8.99
C PRO A 110 1.97 -7.51 9.37
N MET A 111 2.68 -6.83 8.49
CA MET A 111 2.86 -5.37 8.60
C MET A 111 1.51 -4.66 8.49
N LEU A 112 1.21 -3.75 9.43
CA LEU A 112 0.00 -2.93 9.42
C LEU A 112 0.34 -1.47 9.15
N ILE A 113 -0.19 -0.92 8.07
CA ILE A 113 0.06 0.47 7.67
C ILE A 113 -1.25 1.25 7.55
N ALA A 114 -1.20 2.56 7.75
CA ALA A 114 -2.38 3.42 7.67
C ALA A 114 -2.36 4.31 6.41
N VAL A 115 -3.46 4.35 5.68
CA VAL A 115 -3.65 5.33 4.59
C VAL A 115 -3.89 6.70 5.22
N THR A 116 -3.04 7.67 4.89
CA THR A 116 -3.15 9.05 5.37
C THR A 116 -4.25 9.80 4.61
N GLN A 117 -3.90 10.46 3.51
CA GLN A 117 -4.87 11.02 2.56
C GLN A 117 -4.69 10.36 1.19
N LEU A 118 -5.79 10.17 0.47
CA LEU A 118 -5.74 9.59 -0.87
C LEU A 118 -4.98 10.54 -1.81
N THR A 119 -4.18 10.00 -2.73
CA THR A 119 -3.42 10.81 -3.70
C THR A 119 -4.31 11.58 -4.69
N SER A 120 -5.59 11.24 -4.76
CA SER A 120 -6.62 11.97 -5.51
C SER A 120 -7.20 13.16 -4.76
N THR A 121 -6.99 13.26 -3.43
CA THR A 121 -7.49 14.36 -2.59
C THR A 121 -6.51 15.54 -2.64
N ASP A 122 -7.03 16.71 -2.96
CA ASP A 122 -6.34 18.00 -2.84
C ASP A 122 -6.90 18.81 -1.67
N GLU A 123 -6.26 19.96 -1.35
CA GLU A 123 -6.66 20.80 -0.21
C GLU A 123 -8.07 21.37 -0.35
N GLU A 124 -8.48 21.72 -1.57
CA GLU A 124 -9.82 22.25 -1.82
C GLU A 124 -10.89 21.21 -1.52
N THR A 125 -10.71 20.00 -2.07
CA THR A 125 -11.61 18.86 -1.83
C THR A 125 -11.63 18.48 -0.34
N MET A 126 -10.47 18.45 0.30
CA MET A 126 -10.36 18.14 1.73
C MET A 126 -11.12 19.14 2.59
N ARG A 127 -10.99 20.43 2.28
CA ARG A 127 -11.70 21.51 3.00
C ARG A 127 -13.21 21.47 2.77
N ARG A 128 -13.62 21.30 1.50
CA ARG A 128 -15.03 21.34 1.12
C ARG A 128 -15.80 20.10 1.58
N ASP A 129 -15.25 18.92 1.35
CA ASP A 129 -15.97 17.65 1.47
C ASP A 129 -15.71 16.97 2.82
N LEU A 130 -14.51 17.17 3.42
CA LEU A 130 -14.14 16.58 4.71
C LEU A 130 -14.15 17.60 5.86
N LEU A 131 -14.39 18.90 5.58
CA LEU A 131 -14.37 20.00 6.54
C LEU A 131 -13.04 20.13 7.31
N ILE A 132 -11.94 19.70 6.70
CA ILE A 132 -10.60 19.82 7.26
C ILE A 132 -9.94 21.08 6.67
N ASN A 133 -9.77 22.11 7.51
CA ASN A 133 -9.29 23.42 7.09
C ASN A 133 -7.76 23.60 7.23
N GLU A 134 -7.04 22.54 7.51
CA GLU A 134 -5.58 22.56 7.66
C GLU A 134 -4.89 22.23 6.32
N PRO A 135 -3.64 22.68 6.10
CA PRO A 135 -2.84 22.28 4.94
C PRO A 135 -2.71 20.75 4.85
N ILE A 136 -2.75 20.20 3.64
CA ILE A 136 -2.72 18.74 3.44
C ILE A 136 -1.46 18.09 4.04
N ASP A 137 -0.32 18.73 3.93
CA ASP A 137 0.94 18.27 4.53
C ASP A 137 0.83 18.12 6.06
N LYS A 138 0.19 19.12 6.73
CA LYS A 138 -0.03 19.06 8.19
C LYS A 138 -0.95 17.93 8.58
N VAL A 139 -2.00 17.68 7.80
CA VAL A 139 -2.96 16.59 8.02
C VAL A 139 -2.27 15.23 7.83
N VAL A 140 -1.50 15.06 6.78
CA VAL A 140 -0.75 13.83 6.51
C VAL A 140 0.25 13.53 7.62
N MET A 141 1.02 14.52 8.07
CA MET A 141 1.96 14.34 9.19
C MET A 141 1.26 14.03 10.51
N HIS A 142 0.11 14.66 10.77
CA HIS A 142 -0.71 14.36 11.94
C HIS A 142 -1.23 12.91 11.92
N TYR A 143 -1.73 12.42 10.78
CA TYR A 143 -2.17 11.06 10.62
C TYR A 143 -1.03 10.04 10.75
N ALA A 144 0.15 10.35 10.19
CA ALA A 144 1.33 9.51 10.35
C ALA A 144 1.78 9.41 11.81
N ALA A 145 1.81 10.54 12.54
CA ALA A 145 2.14 10.56 13.96
C ALA A 145 1.13 9.75 14.80
N ASN A 146 -0.17 9.87 14.52
CA ASN A 146 -1.23 9.08 15.17
C ASN A 146 -1.08 7.59 14.89
N ALA A 147 -0.77 7.19 13.65
CA ALA A 147 -0.54 5.80 13.28
C ALA A 147 0.67 5.23 14.03
N LYS A 148 1.77 5.98 14.11
CA LYS A 148 2.94 5.59 14.91
C LYS A 148 2.61 5.46 16.39
N ALA A 149 1.89 6.44 16.97
CA ALA A 149 1.48 6.39 18.37
C ALA A 149 0.54 5.21 18.69
N ALA A 150 -0.24 4.75 17.70
CA ALA A 150 -1.08 3.57 17.82
C ALA A 150 -0.30 2.24 17.69
N GLY A 151 0.99 2.28 17.34
CA GLY A 151 1.87 1.11 17.20
C GLY A 151 1.90 0.49 15.81
N LEU A 152 1.42 1.19 14.78
CA LEU A 152 1.50 0.72 13.40
C LEU A 152 2.94 0.80 12.86
N ASP A 153 3.20 0.03 11.80
CA ASP A 153 4.53 -0.09 11.19
C ASP A 153 4.84 1.04 10.20
N GLY A 154 3.81 1.69 9.67
CA GLY A 154 4.00 2.71 8.64
C GLY A 154 2.71 3.32 8.10
N VAL A 155 2.85 4.02 6.98
CA VAL A 155 1.74 4.68 6.29
C VAL A 155 1.81 4.51 4.77
N VAL A 156 0.64 4.60 4.13
CA VAL A 156 0.52 4.92 2.70
C VAL A 156 0.42 6.43 2.57
N CYS A 157 1.32 7.04 1.82
CA CYS A 157 1.36 8.48 1.57
C CYS A 157 1.81 8.76 0.12
N SER A 158 1.71 10.00 -0.32
CA SER A 158 2.29 10.40 -1.59
C SER A 158 3.83 10.28 -1.55
N PRO A 159 4.51 9.94 -2.66
CA PRO A 159 5.97 10.00 -2.73
C PRO A 159 6.55 11.34 -2.26
N LEU A 160 5.87 12.45 -2.55
CA LEU A 160 6.27 13.80 -2.11
C LEU A 160 6.31 13.98 -0.58
N GLU A 161 5.63 13.12 0.16
CA GLU A 161 5.46 13.19 1.61
C GLU A 161 6.41 12.24 2.36
N ALA A 162 7.01 11.23 1.68
CA ALA A 162 7.79 10.17 2.31
C ALA A 162 8.94 10.70 3.19
N GLY A 163 9.72 11.65 2.69
CA GLY A 163 10.80 12.28 3.47
C GLY A 163 10.30 12.98 4.73
N LYS A 164 9.18 13.73 4.62
CA LYS A 164 8.56 14.43 5.77
C LYS A 164 8.00 13.45 6.80
N VAL A 165 7.46 12.30 6.36
CA VAL A 165 7.01 11.23 7.26
C VAL A 165 8.19 10.68 8.05
N HIS A 166 9.34 10.42 7.41
CA HIS A 166 10.55 9.97 8.10
C HIS A 166 11.10 11.03 9.08
N ASP A 167 11.05 12.32 8.71
CA ASP A 167 11.47 13.40 9.61
C ASP A 167 10.57 13.49 10.86
N THR A 168 9.26 13.24 10.69
CA THR A 168 8.26 13.31 11.77
C THR A 168 8.22 12.04 12.61
N CYS A 169 8.27 10.89 11.97
CA CYS A 169 8.03 9.59 12.59
C CYS A 169 9.30 8.74 12.77
N GLY A 170 10.45 9.20 12.26
CA GLY A 170 11.70 8.44 12.28
C GLY A 170 11.84 7.51 11.07
N LYS A 171 13.10 7.17 10.74
CA LYS A 171 13.47 6.41 9.54
C LYS A 171 12.98 4.95 9.53
N ASP A 172 12.60 4.43 10.70
CA ASP A 172 12.08 3.06 10.84
C ASP A 172 10.57 2.97 10.63
N PHE A 173 9.90 4.10 10.45
CA PHE A 173 8.47 4.13 10.16
C PHE A 173 8.23 4.06 8.65
N VAL A 174 7.71 2.94 8.19
CA VAL A 174 7.63 2.56 6.77
C VAL A 174 6.75 3.51 5.96
N THR A 175 7.21 3.85 4.76
CA THR A 175 6.43 4.59 3.76
C THR A 175 6.14 3.69 2.56
N VAL A 176 4.85 3.58 2.21
CA VAL A 176 4.38 2.88 1.00
C VAL A 176 3.76 3.93 0.08
N THR A 177 4.33 4.11 -1.11
CA THR A 177 4.00 5.24 -1.97
C THR A 177 3.45 4.79 -3.33
N PRO A 178 2.13 4.96 -3.57
CA PRO A 178 1.51 4.75 -4.88
C PRO A 178 1.72 5.97 -5.79
N GLY A 179 1.24 5.88 -7.03
CA GLY A 179 1.32 7.00 -7.98
C GLY A 179 2.66 7.11 -8.71
N VAL A 180 3.43 6.02 -8.74
CA VAL A 180 4.71 5.98 -9.44
C VAL A 180 4.51 5.67 -10.92
N ARG A 181 5.21 6.41 -11.80
CA ARG A 181 5.19 6.28 -13.26
C ARG A 181 6.61 6.37 -13.82
N PHE A 182 6.86 5.76 -14.97
CA PHE A 182 8.10 6.01 -15.69
C PHE A 182 8.10 7.43 -16.29
N ALA A 183 9.28 8.00 -16.48
CA ALA A 183 9.43 9.36 -17.04
C ALA A 183 8.85 9.51 -18.46
N ASP A 184 8.83 8.42 -19.22
CA ASP A 184 8.31 8.30 -20.59
C ASP A 184 6.86 7.74 -20.64
N GLY A 185 6.20 7.59 -19.47
CA GLY A 185 4.89 6.97 -19.33
C GLY A 185 3.72 7.96 -19.24
N ASP A 186 2.50 7.45 -19.42
CA ASP A 186 1.26 8.20 -19.23
C ASP A 186 0.99 8.46 -17.73
N VAL A 187 0.62 9.69 -17.40
CA VAL A 187 0.28 10.13 -16.03
C VAL A 187 -1.06 9.52 -15.57
N GLY A 188 -2.00 9.31 -16.50
CA GLY A 188 -3.33 8.76 -16.22
C GLY A 188 -4.14 9.62 -15.25
N ASP A 189 -4.80 8.97 -14.29
CA ASP A 189 -5.68 9.55 -13.27
C ASP A 189 -4.96 10.10 -12.02
N GLN A 190 -3.62 10.00 -11.97
CA GLN A 190 -2.84 10.45 -10.82
C GLN A 190 -2.45 11.93 -10.95
N LYS A 191 -2.76 12.72 -9.91
CA LYS A 191 -2.42 14.16 -9.85
C LYS A 191 -1.01 14.42 -9.30
N ARG A 192 -0.45 13.48 -8.52
CA ARG A 192 0.85 13.59 -7.84
C ARG A 192 1.71 12.38 -8.19
N VAL A 193 2.40 12.46 -9.32
CA VAL A 193 3.24 11.38 -9.87
C VAL A 193 4.71 11.62 -9.62
N MET A 194 5.49 10.55 -9.57
CA MET A 194 6.93 10.56 -9.41
C MET A 194 7.53 9.32 -10.09
N THR A 195 8.76 9.44 -10.58
CA THR A 195 9.47 8.28 -11.12
C THR A 195 10.00 7.37 -10.02
N PRO A 196 10.32 6.08 -10.30
CA PRO A 196 10.94 5.20 -9.31
C PRO A 196 12.25 5.77 -8.75
N ALA A 197 13.09 6.37 -9.59
CA ALA A 197 14.35 6.98 -9.18
C ALA A 197 14.15 8.20 -8.26
N GLU A 198 13.14 9.03 -8.54
CA GLU A 198 12.78 10.16 -7.67
C GLU A 198 12.22 9.68 -6.33
N ALA A 199 11.33 8.68 -6.32
CA ALA A 199 10.79 8.07 -5.11
C ALA A 199 11.92 7.48 -4.22
N LYS A 200 12.92 6.82 -4.83
CA LYS A 200 14.14 6.39 -4.15
C LYS A 200 14.88 7.55 -3.51
N LYS A 201 15.09 8.64 -4.26
CA LYS A 201 15.85 9.83 -3.81
C LYS A 201 15.18 10.53 -2.63
N ILE A 202 13.84 10.59 -2.61
CA ILE A 202 13.06 11.19 -1.50
C ILE A 202 13.00 10.24 -0.29
N GLY A 203 13.29 8.96 -0.48
CA GLY A 203 13.39 8.00 0.62
C GLY A 203 12.17 7.11 0.82
N SER A 204 11.33 6.91 -0.20
CA SER A 204 10.27 5.88 -0.12
C SER A 204 10.86 4.51 0.18
N ASP A 205 10.17 3.72 1.04
CA ASP A 205 10.60 2.35 1.36
C ASP A 205 9.98 1.34 0.40
N TYR A 206 8.69 1.49 0.09
CA TYR A 206 8.00 0.69 -0.90
C TYR A 206 7.31 1.60 -1.91
N ILE A 207 7.40 1.24 -3.19
CA ILE A 207 6.62 1.89 -4.25
C ILE A 207 5.55 0.93 -4.77
N VAL A 208 4.35 1.45 -5.06
CA VAL A 208 3.26 0.66 -5.63
C VAL A 208 3.06 1.10 -7.08
N VAL A 209 3.26 0.18 -8.01
CA VAL A 209 3.21 0.42 -9.45
C VAL A 209 2.16 -0.50 -10.10
N GLY A 210 1.17 0.09 -10.76
CA GLY A 210 0.10 -0.64 -11.47
C GLY A 210 0.34 -0.65 -12.98
N ARG A 211 -0.49 0.09 -13.73
CA ARG A 211 -0.51 0.14 -15.21
C ARG A 211 0.85 0.26 -15.89
N PRO A 212 1.86 1.00 -15.39
CA PRO A 212 3.19 1.01 -15.99
C PRO A 212 3.85 -0.36 -16.11
N ILE A 213 3.43 -1.32 -15.28
CA ILE A 213 3.87 -2.72 -15.34
C ILE A 213 2.76 -3.59 -15.94
N THR A 214 1.53 -3.54 -15.39
CA THR A 214 0.46 -4.49 -15.74
C THR A 214 -0.09 -4.31 -17.16
N ALA A 215 0.04 -3.11 -17.75
CA ALA A 215 -0.39 -2.79 -19.11
C ALA A 215 0.80 -2.62 -20.09
N ALA A 216 2.03 -2.91 -19.67
CA ALA A 216 3.20 -2.85 -20.53
C ALA A 216 3.15 -3.97 -21.60
N ALA A 217 3.76 -3.71 -22.76
CA ALA A 217 3.91 -4.73 -23.80
C ALA A 217 4.75 -5.93 -23.31
N ASP A 218 5.74 -5.67 -22.44
CA ASP A 218 6.52 -6.67 -21.71
C ASP A 218 6.48 -6.33 -20.20
N PRO A 219 5.56 -6.93 -19.43
CA PRO A 219 5.43 -6.66 -18.00
C PRO A 219 6.67 -7.04 -17.18
N VAL A 220 7.38 -8.10 -17.56
CA VAL A 220 8.58 -8.57 -16.85
C VAL A 220 9.72 -7.57 -17.03
N ALA A 221 9.96 -7.12 -18.25
CA ALA A 221 10.96 -6.08 -18.52
C ALA A 221 10.61 -4.75 -17.83
N ALA A 222 9.33 -4.35 -17.82
CA ALA A 222 8.88 -3.15 -17.11
C ALA A 222 9.08 -3.26 -15.58
N TYR A 223 8.79 -4.41 -14.99
CA TYR A 223 9.06 -4.66 -13.58
C TYR A 223 10.55 -4.57 -13.26
N ARG A 224 11.40 -5.26 -14.03
CA ARG A 224 12.86 -5.23 -13.85
C ARG A 224 13.45 -3.83 -14.00
N ARG A 225 12.96 -3.04 -14.97
CA ARG A 225 13.30 -1.62 -15.09
C ARG A 225 12.93 -0.86 -13.83
N CYS A 226 11.71 -1.03 -13.32
CA CYS A 226 11.25 -0.37 -12.10
C CYS A 226 12.12 -0.72 -10.88
N VAL A 227 12.47 -2.01 -10.72
CA VAL A 227 13.37 -2.49 -9.67
C VAL A 227 14.75 -1.85 -9.80
N ALA A 228 15.33 -1.82 -11.01
CA ALA A 228 16.64 -1.21 -11.26
C ALA A 228 16.64 0.30 -10.94
N GLU A 229 15.60 1.04 -11.35
CA GLU A 229 15.50 2.48 -11.08
C GLU A 229 15.27 2.79 -9.59
N PHE A 230 14.56 1.92 -8.86
CA PHE A 230 14.22 2.16 -7.46
C PHE A 230 15.24 1.60 -6.48
N LEU A 231 15.78 0.40 -6.71
CA LEU A 231 16.69 -0.29 -5.78
C LEU A 231 18.16 -0.17 -6.21
N GLY A 232 18.45 -0.16 -7.52
CA GLY A 232 19.78 -0.09 -8.11
C GLY A 232 20.43 1.26 -7.99
#